data_858ea57eef420deae422efaf59d04f94
#
_entry.id   858ea57eef420deae422efaf59d04f94
#
_cell.length_a   1.000
_cell.length_b   1.000
_cell.length_c   1.000
_cell.angle_alpha   90.00
_cell.angle_beta   90.00
_cell.angle_gamma   90.00
#
_symmetry.space_group_name_H-M   'P 1'
#
loop_
_entity.id
_entity.type
_entity.pdbx_description
1 polymer ?
#
loop_
_entity_poly.entity_id
_entity_poly.type
_entity_poly.pdbx_seq_one_letter_code
_entity_poly.pdbx_strand_id
1 'polypeptide(L)'
;HDALPISVKQLYPTAKMVIGPVIAEGFYYDIWFERPFTPDDMAAIEKRMMELIDKDYDVIKKMTPRDDVIAVFKARGEEYKLRLVDDMPDEKAMGLYYHQEYVDMCRGPHVPNTRFLKAFKLTKISGAYWRGDSRNEQLQRIYGTAWADKKQLAAFIQRIEEAEKRDHRKIGKQLDLFHLQEEAPGMVFWHPNGWTVYQVLEQYMRQ
;
A
#
# COMPACT_ATOMS: atom_id res chain seq x y z
N HIS A 1 -5.62 -1.29 7.11
CA HIS A 1 -6.01 -1.84 5.80
C HIS A 1 -7.36 -2.56 5.79
N ASP A 2 -7.97 -2.82 6.94
CA ASP A 2 -9.21 -3.60 7.06
C ASP A 2 -10.37 -3.10 6.18
N ALA A 3 -10.59 -1.78 6.15
CA ALA A 3 -11.65 -1.19 5.36
C ALA A 3 -11.36 -1.19 3.84
N LEU A 4 -10.09 -1.25 3.43
CA LEU A 4 -9.69 -1.15 2.03
C LEU A 4 -10.21 -2.34 1.18
N PRO A 5 -9.92 -3.61 1.53
CA PRO A 5 -10.38 -4.73 0.72
C PRO A 5 -11.90 -4.84 0.65
N ILE A 6 -12.60 -4.50 1.73
CA ILE A 6 -14.08 -4.49 1.73
C ILE A 6 -14.59 -3.44 0.73
N SER A 7 -14.04 -2.22 0.80
CA SER A 7 -14.42 -1.12 -0.11
C SER A 7 -14.17 -1.47 -1.56
N VAL A 8 -13.01 -2.06 -1.87
CA VAL A 8 -12.67 -2.48 -3.23
C VAL A 8 -13.62 -3.56 -3.72
N LYS A 9 -13.90 -4.59 -2.92
CA LYS A 9 -14.83 -5.68 -3.32
C LYS A 9 -16.26 -5.19 -3.52
N GLN A 10 -16.70 -4.22 -2.74
CA GLN A 10 -18.05 -3.64 -2.89
C GLN A 10 -18.20 -2.74 -4.13
N LEU A 11 -17.15 -1.99 -4.46
CA LEU A 11 -17.15 -1.12 -5.65
C LEU A 11 -16.80 -1.88 -6.93
N TYR A 12 -15.91 -2.86 -6.82
CA TYR A 12 -15.36 -3.63 -7.94
C TYR A 12 -15.42 -5.13 -7.62
N PRO A 13 -16.58 -5.79 -7.78
CA PRO A 13 -16.78 -7.19 -7.39
C PRO A 13 -15.84 -8.19 -8.07
N THR A 14 -15.35 -7.86 -9.29
CA THR A 14 -14.41 -8.70 -10.06
C THR A 14 -12.97 -8.60 -9.54
N ALA A 15 -12.63 -7.57 -8.75
CA ALA A 15 -11.30 -7.43 -8.17
C ALA A 15 -10.99 -8.58 -7.22
N LYS A 16 -9.77 -9.12 -7.29
CA LYS A 16 -9.30 -10.22 -6.43
C LYS A 16 -8.31 -9.69 -5.42
N MET A 17 -8.61 -9.92 -4.15
CA MET A 17 -7.77 -9.50 -3.03
C MET A 17 -6.60 -10.45 -2.85
N VAL A 18 -5.39 -9.91 -2.76
CA VAL A 18 -4.18 -10.71 -2.66
C VAL A 18 -3.59 -10.66 -1.25
N ILE A 19 -2.82 -9.64 -0.92
CA ILE A 19 -2.18 -9.49 0.39
C ILE A 19 -2.05 -8.03 0.79
N GLY A 20 -2.17 -7.74 2.09
CA GLY A 20 -2.11 -6.38 2.63
C GLY A 20 -1.23 -6.25 3.87
N PRO A 21 0.11 -6.25 3.75
CA PRO A 21 0.99 -6.08 4.88
C PRO A 21 1.05 -4.65 5.38
N VAL A 22 1.44 -4.52 6.66
CA VAL A 22 1.80 -3.24 7.28
C VAL A 22 3.26 -2.92 6.95
N ILE A 23 3.56 -1.65 6.73
CA ILE A 23 4.90 -1.11 6.52
C ILE A 23 5.18 0.02 7.52
N ALA A 24 6.41 0.55 7.55
CA ALA A 24 6.87 1.48 8.58
C ALA A 24 5.95 2.69 8.84
N GLU A 25 5.37 3.28 7.79
CA GLU A 25 4.52 4.48 7.93
C GLU A 25 3.12 4.27 7.32
N GLY A 26 2.65 3.03 7.26
CA GLY A 26 1.34 2.74 6.70
C GLY A 26 1.13 1.28 6.34
N PHE A 27 0.49 1.07 5.23
CA PHE A 27 0.17 -0.25 4.69
C PHE A 27 0.09 -0.20 3.17
N TYR A 28 0.07 -1.37 2.55
CA TYR A 28 -0.40 -1.49 1.18
C TYR A 28 -1.32 -2.70 1.04
N TYR A 29 -2.02 -2.77 -0.09
CA TYR A 29 -2.79 -3.95 -0.47
C TYR A 29 -2.57 -4.24 -1.95
N ASP A 30 -2.19 -5.48 -2.25
CA ASP A 30 -2.05 -5.98 -3.61
C ASP A 30 -3.38 -6.52 -4.09
N ILE A 31 -3.78 -6.10 -5.27
CA ILE A 31 -5.09 -6.37 -5.85
C ILE A 31 -4.88 -6.74 -7.33
N TRP A 32 -5.48 -7.84 -7.75
CA TRP A 32 -5.65 -8.11 -9.17
C TRP A 32 -6.96 -7.49 -9.64
N PHE A 33 -6.91 -6.74 -10.72
CA PHE A 33 -8.09 -6.16 -11.36
C PHE A 33 -7.88 -6.08 -12.86
N GLU A 34 -8.94 -6.21 -13.65
CA GLU A 34 -8.91 -6.32 -15.11
C GLU A 34 -8.44 -5.04 -15.82
N ARG A 35 -8.49 -3.90 -15.15
CA ARG A 35 -8.00 -2.62 -15.66
C ARG A 35 -7.17 -1.88 -14.59
N PRO A 36 -6.34 -0.91 -14.99
CA PRO A 36 -5.68 -0.04 -14.02
C PRO A 36 -6.67 0.76 -13.18
N PHE A 37 -6.40 0.89 -11.89
CA PHE A 37 -7.08 1.86 -11.03
C PHE A 37 -6.66 3.27 -11.40
N THR A 38 -7.63 4.17 -11.40
CA THR A 38 -7.45 5.60 -11.70
C THR A 38 -7.44 6.43 -10.40
N PRO A 39 -7.02 7.71 -10.45
CA PRO A 39 -7.19 8.62 -9.32
C PRO A 39 -8.63 8.75 -8.83
N ASP A 40 -9.61 8.68 -9.74
CA ASP A 40 -11.03 8.73 -9.38
C ASP A 40 -11.47 7.46 -8.64
N ASP A 41 -10.94 6.29 -9.03
CA ASP A 41 -11.16 5.06 -8.28
C ASP A 41 -10.61 5.17 -6.85
N MET A 42 -9.43 5.76 -6.68
CA MET A 42 -8.83 6.00 -5.36
C MET A 42 -9.72 6.86 -4.48
N ALA A 43 -10.26 7.94 -5.05
CA ALA A 43 -11.18 8.82 -4.33
C ALA A 43 -12.49 8.09 -3.94
N ALA A 44 -13.03 7.28 -4.85
CA ALA A 44 -14.21 6.47 -4.58
C ALA A 44 -13.97 5.41 -3.50
N ILE A 45 -12.83 4.73 -3.55
CA ILE A 45 -12.43 3.74 -2.54
C ILE A 45 -12.26 4.40 -1.18
N GLU A 46 -11.54 5.53 -1.10
CA GLU A 46 -11.32 6.26 0.15
C GLU A 46 -12.65 6.73 0.78
N LYS A 47 -13.56 7.27 -0.04
CA LYS A 47 -14.90 7.64 0.41
C LYS A 47 -15.66 6.43 0.95
N ARG A 48 -15.61 5.29 0.24
CA ARG A 48 -16.28 4.06 0.68
C ARG A 48 -15.69 3.51 1.98
N MET A 49 -14.36 3.59 2.15
CA MET A 49 -13.71 3.25 3.41
C MET A 49 -14.25 4.08 4.57
N MET A 50 -14.40 5.39 4.41
CA MET A 50 -14.99 6.25 5.45
C MET A 50 -16.41 5.83 5.80
N GLU A 51 -17.25 5.58 4.80
CA GLU A 51 -18.63 5.11 5.01
C GLU A 51 -18.69 3.77 5.78
N LEU A 52 -17.75 2.85 5.51
CA LEU A 52 -17.65 1.58 6.24
C LEU A 52 -17.18 1.76 7.67
N ILE A 53 -16.21 2.66 7.89
CA ILE A 53 -15.71 2.97 9.23
C ILE A 53 -16.81 3.58 10.10
N ASP A 54 -17.65 4.44 9.54
CA ASP A 54 -18.79 5.06 10.24
C ASP A 54 -19.90 4.07 10.59
N LYS A 55 -19.95 2.89 9.93
CA LYS A 55 -20.88 1.80 10.29
C LYS A 55 -20.50 1.06 11.58
N ASP A 56 -19.29 1.29 12.09
CA ASP A 56 -18.83 0.77 13.38
C ASP A 56 -18.86 -0.76 13.48
N TYR A 57 -18.28 -1.44 12.49
CA TYR A 57 -18.23 -2.91 12.46
C TYR A 57 -17.26 -3.49 13.48
N ASP A 58 -17.68 -4.53 14.16
CA ASP A 58 -16.76 -5.37 14.93
C ASP A 58 -15.90 -6.22 14.00
N VAL A 59 -14.64 -6.36 14.38
CA VAL A 59 -13.64 -7.19 13.70
C VAL A 59 -13.36 -8.40 14.56
N ILE A 60 -13.81 -9.56 14.13
CA ILE A 60 -13.79 -10.79 14.92
C ILE A 60 -12.73 -11.75 14.37
N LYS A 61 -11.70 -12.04 15.17
CA LYS A 61 -10.71 -13.06 14.86
C LYS A 61 -11.20 -14.44 15.28
N LYS A 62 -11.09 -15.42 14.36
CA LYS A 62 -11.30 -16.83 14.64
C LYS A 62 -10.09 -17.63 14.16
N MET A 63 -9.51 -18.44 15.04
CA MET A 63 -8.56 -19.47 14.63
C MET A 63 -9.35 -20.61 13.98
N THR A 64 -9.09 -20.84 12.71
CA THR A 64 -9.90 -21.73 11.86
C THR A 64 -9.00 -22.86 11.34
N PRO A 65 -9.42 -24.14 11.44
CA PRO A 65 -8.68 -25.25 10.87
C PRO A 65 -8.42 -25.07 9.37
N ARG A 66 -7.28 -25.56 8.89
CA ARG A 66 -6.85 -25.40 7.49
C ARG A 66 -7.92 -25.77 6.46
N ASP A 67 -8.55 -26.93 6.65
CA ASP A 67 -9.56 -27.42 5.70
C ASP A 67 -10.78 -26.50 5.63
N ASP A 68 -11.20 -25.94 6.77
CA ASP A 68 -12.29 -24.96 6.84
C ASP A 68 -11.90 -23.64 6.20
N VAL A 69 -10.63 -23.19 6.35
CA VAL A 69 -10.10 -22.00 5.65
C VAL A 69 -10.18 -22.19 4.14
N ILE A 70 -9.74 -23.34 3.65
CA ILE A 70 -9.82 -23.69 2.22
C ILE A 70 -11.28 -23.68 1.76
N ALA A 71 -12.21 -24.28 2.52
CA ALA A 71 -13.62 -24.30 2.19
C ALA A 71 -14.21 -22.89 2.10
N VAL A 72 -13.88 -22.00 3.06
CA VAL A 72 -14.34 -20.61 3.08
C VAL A 72 -13.86 -19.86 1.83
N PHE A 73 -12.56 -19.93 1.47
CA PHE A 73 -12.05 -19.20 0.32
C PHE A 73 -12.47 -19.80 -1.02
N LYS A 74 -12.66 -21.13 -1.11
CA LYS A 74 -13.27 -21.76 -2.29
C LYS A 74 -14.70 -21.29 -2.53
N ALA A 75 -15.52 -21.25 -1.50
CA ALA A 75 -16.90 -20.78 -1.59
C ALA A 75 -17.00 -19.30 -2.00
N ARG A 76 -15.98 -18.49 -1.71
CA ARG A 76 -15.89 -17.06 -2.06
C ARG A 76 -15.17 -16.78 -3.36
N GLY A 77 -14.58 -17.79 -4.01
CA GLY A 77 -13.81 -17.61 -5.24
C GLY A 77 -12.49 -16.83 -5.04
N GLU A 78 -11.92 -16.85 -3.84
CA GLU A 78 -10.72 -16.10 -3.48
C GLU A 78 -9.44 -16.90 -3.84
N GLU A 79 -9.12 -16.99 -5.12
CA GLU A 79 -8.04 -17.82 -5.67
C GLU A 79 -6.66 -17.47 -5.09
N TYR A 80 -6.33 -16.19 -4.94
CA TYR A 80 -5.04 -15.77 -4.37
C TYR A 80 -4.91 -16.15 -2.89
N LYS A 81 -6.01 -16.10 -2.14
CA LYS A 81 -6.02 -16.58 -0.74
C LYS A 81 -5.78 -18.08 -0.66
N LEU A 82 -6.33 -18.86 -1.58
CA LEU A 82 -6.05 -20.31 -1.67
C LEU A 82 -4.58 -20.57 -1.98
N ARG A 83 -3.99 -19.87 -2.94
CA ARG A 83 -2.54 -19.98 -3.25
C ARG A 83 -1.66 -19.61 -2.04
N LEU A 84 -2.07 -18.61 -1.24
CA LEU A 84 -1.35 -18.26 0.00
C LEU A 84 -1.47 -19.34 1.06
N VAL A 85 -2.61 -20.01 1.17
CA VAL A 85 -2.81 -21.17 2.05
C VAL A 85 -1.89 -22.31 1.63
N ASP A 86 -1.77 -22.58 0.33
CA ASP A 86 -0.90 -23.64 -0.21
C ASP A 86 0.60 -23.37 0.09
N ASP A 87 1.02 -22.11 0.21
CA ASP A 87 2.38 -21.74 0.60
C ASP A 87 2.71 -21.99 2.08
N MET A 88 1.71 -22.35 2.89
CA MET A 88 1.84 -22.61 4.32
C MET A 88 1.39 -24.05 4.66
N PRO A 89 2.06 -25.09 4.13
CA PRO A 89 1.61 -26.47 4.26
C PRO A 89 1.57 -26.99 5.70
N ASP A 90 2.46 -26.48 6.57
CA ASP A 90 2.61 -26.94 7.95
C ASP A 90 1.64 -26.26 8.93
N GLU A 91 0.93 -25.22 8.50
CA GLU A 91 -0.02 -24.49 9.33
C GLU A 91 -1.33 -25.26 9.44
N LYS A 92 -1.61 -25.79 10.64
CA LYS A 92 -2.83 -26.57 10.93
C LYS A 92 -4.07 -25.71 11.12
N ALA A 93 -3.90 -24.46 11.54
CA ALA A 93 -4.98 -23.48 11.74
C ALA A 93 -4.49 -22.07 11.42
N MET A 94 -5.36 -21.23 10.88
CA MET A 94 -5.07 -19.87 10.46
C MET A 94 -6.04 -18.87 11.05
N GLY A 95 -5.59 -17.64 11.28
CA GLY A 95 -6.43 -16.56 11.75
C GLY A 95 -7.29 -15.99 10.63
N LEU A 96 -8.59 -16.16 10.71
CA LEU A 96 -9.56 -15.47 9.87
C LEU A 96 -10.15 -14.28 10.63
N TYR A 97 -10.20 -13.14 9.97
CA TYR A 97 -10.80 -11.89 10.47
C TYR A 97 -12.10 -11.62 9.73
N TYR A 98 -13.19 -11.58 10.47
CA TYR A 98 -14.54 -11.36 9.96
C TYR A 98 -14.94 -9.91 10.19
N HIS A 99 -15.40 -9.25 9.13
CA HIS A 99 -15.91 -7.89 9.09
C HIS A 99 -17.31 -7.94 8.47
N GLN A 100 -18.28 -8.52 9.17
CA GLN A 100 -19.62 -8.83 8.66
C GLN A 100 -19.56 -9.75 7.41
N GLU A 101 -19.86 -9.22 6.23
CA GLU A 101 -19.89 -9.97 4.97
C GLU A 101 -18.51 -10.33 4.40
N TYR A 102 -17.45 -9.67 4.88
CA TYR A 102 -16.09 -9.89 4.40
C TYR A 102 -15.27 -10.73 5.38
N VAL A 103 -14.42 -11.57 4.83
CA VAL A 103 -13.46 -12.34 5.62
C VAL A 103 -12.08 -12.25 4.96
N ASP A 104 -11.06 -12.04 5.78
CA ASP A 104 -9.67 -12.05 5.35
C ASP A 104 -8.81 -12.95 6.23
N MET A 105 -7.68 -13.40 5.70
CA MET A 105 -6.70 -14.22 6.41
C MET A 105 -5.49 -13.35 6.79
N CYS A 106 -5.20 -13.28 8.08
CA CYS A 106 -4.07 -12.54 8.58
C CYS A 106 -3.56 -13.10 9.90
N ARG A 107 -2.26 -12.93 10.17
CA ARG A 107 -1.69 -13.22 11.50
C ARG A 107 -2.21 -12.23 12.56
N GLY A 108 -2.46 -11.01 12.16
CA GLY A 108 -2.88 -9.92 13.04
C GLY A 108 -1.74 -9.35 13.91
N PRO A 109 -2.08 -8.57 14.95
CA PRO A 109 -3.46 -8.20 15.35
C PRO A 109 -4.12 -7.20 14.42
N HIS A 110 -5.44 -7.20 14.36
CA HIS A 110 -6.26 -6.14 13.77
C HIS A 110 -6.96 -5.32 14.86
N VAL A 111 -7.49 -4.16 14.50
CA VAL A 111 -8.34 -3.38 15.41
C VAL A 111 -9.60 -4.19 15.77
N PRO A 112 -10.12 -4.06 17.00
CA PRO A 112 -11.32 -4.79 17.41
C PRO A 112 -12.59 -4.26 16.73
N ASN A 113 -12.56 -3.04 16.19
CA ASN A 113 -13.69 -2.39 15.57
C ASN A 113 -13.23 -1.34 14.56
N THR A 114 -13.99 -1.15 13.47
CA THR A 114 -13.63 -0.22 12.38
C THR A 114 -13.62 1.24 12.79
N ARG A 115 -14.33 1.64 13.86
CA ARG A 115 -14.33 3.04 14.37
C ARG A 115 -12.94 3.57 14.75
N PHE A 116 -11.96 2.69 14.99
CA PHE A 116 -10.58 3.09 15.29
C PHE A 116 -9.79 3.53 14.04
N LEU A 117 -10.35 3.35 12.84
CA LEU A 117 -9.66 3.60 11.57
C LEU A 117 -9.91 5.02 10.99
N LYS A 118 -10.37 5.99 11.79
CA LYS A 118 -10.85 7.31 11.30
C LYS A 118 -9.77 8.25 10.75
N ALA A 119 -8.51 8.03 11.06
CA ALA A 119 -7.40 8.86 10.62
C ALA A 119 -6.52 8.10 9.63
N PHE A 120 -6.94 8.01 8.39
CA PHE A 120 -6.22 7.35 7.31
C PHE A 120 -6.24 8.18 6.02
N LYS A 121 -5.34 7.85 5.09
CA LYS A 121 -5.29 8.40 3.74
C LYS A 121 -4.76 7.34 2.78
N LEU A 122 -5.38 7.19 1.61
CA LEU A 122 -4.77 6.47 0.50
C LEU A 122 -3.78 7.41 -0.19
N THR A 123 -2.57 6.92 -0.49
CA THR A 123 -1.47 7.80 -0.91
C THR A 123 -1.08 7.65 -2.36
N LYS A 124 -0.95 6.42 -2.85
CA LYS A 124 -0.56 6.15 -4.24
C LYS A 124 -0.98 4.78 -4.72
N ILE A 125 -0.96 4.61 -6.05
CA ILE A 125 -1.04 3.32 -6.74
C ILE A 125 0.30 3.04 -7.41
N SER A 126 0.72 1.80 -7.42
CA SER A 126 1.85 1.32 -8.23
C SER A 126 1.56 -0.05 -8.80
N GLY A 127 2.30 -0.44 -9.85
CA GLY A 127 2.36 -1.82 -10.30
C GLY A 127 3.11 -2.68 -9.26
N ALA A 128 2.71 -3.95 -9.21
CA ALA A 128 3.39 -5.01 -8.47
C ALA A 128 3.27 -6.30 -9.27
N TYR A 129 4.02 -7.32 -8.89
CA TYR A 129 3.89 -8.66 -9.45
C TYR A 129 3.63 -9.66 -8.33
N TRP A 130 2.86 -10.68 -8.63
CA TRP A 130 2.65 -11.79 -7.71
C TRP A 130 4.00 -12.33 -7.22
N ARG A 131 4.19 -12.36 -5.88
CA ARG A 131 5.46 -12.76 -5.22
C ARG A 131 6.71 -11.96 -5.65
N GLY A 132 6.54 -10.78 -6.22
CA GLY A 132 7.65 -9.93 -6.66
C GLY A 132 8.39 -10.42 -7.91
N ASP A 133 7.90 -11.45 -8.58
CA ASP A 133 8.50 -11.99 -9.80
C ASP A 133 7.78 -11.41 -11.03
N SER A 134 8.51 -10.70 -11.89
CA SER A 134 7.99 -10.06 -13.09
C SER A 134 7.44 -11.04 -14.15
N ARG A 135 7.70 -12.34 -14.00
CA ARG A 135 7.14 -13.39 -14.85
C ARG A 135 5.73 -13.81 -14.43
N ASN A 136 5.32 -13.45 -13.23
CA ASN A 136 4.00 -13.74 -12.70
C ASN A 136 2.98 -12.66 -13.05
N GLU A 137 1.73 -12.89 -12.65
CA GLU A 137 0.62 -11.97 -12.90
C GLU A 137 0.91 -10.57 -12.35
N GLN A 138 0.59 -9.58 -13.15
CA GLN A 138 0.66 -8.18 -12.74
C GLN A 138 -0.47 -7.85 -11.77
N LEU A 139 -0.11 -7.23 -10.68
CA LEU A 139 -1.00 -6.74 -9.64
C LEU A 139 -0.93 -5.22 -9.56
N GLN A 140 -1.91 -4.64 -8.89
CA GLN A 140 -1.92 -3.23 -8.55
C GLN A 140 -1.82 -3.09 -7.05
N ARG A 141 -0.91 -2.23 -6.60
CA ARG A 141 -0.64 -2.00 -5.19
C ARG A 141 -1.16 -0.64 -4.79
N ILE A 142 -2.16 -0.63 -3.92
CA ILE A 142 -2.69 0.59 -3.31
C ILE A 142 -1.99 0.79 -1.97
N TYR A 143 -1.35 1.95 -1.81
CA TYR A 143 -0.72 2.35 -0.55
C TYR A 143 -1.65 3.25 0.25
N GLY A 144 -1.57 3.12 1.55
CA GLY A 144 -2.24 4.00 2.49
C GLY A 144 -1.46 4.18 3.76
N THR A 145 -1.87 5.16 4.54
CA THR A 145 -1.33 5.42 5.88
C THR A 145 -2.48 5.57 6.87
N ALA A 146 -2.24 5.20 8.12
CA ALA A 146 -3.23 5.34 9.19
C ALA A 146 -2.54 5.75 10.49
N TRP A 147 -3.16 6.64 11.24
CA TRP A 147 -2.61 7.27 12.42
C TRP A 147 -3.62 7.25 13.57
N ALA A 148 -3.15 7.47 14.79
CA ALA A 148 -4.03 7.45 15.96
C ALA A 148 -5.09 8.54 15.91
N ASP A 149 -4.77 9.70 15.34
CA ASP A 149 -5.68 10.83 15.20
C ASP A 149 -5.42 11.65 13.92
N LYS A 150 -6.35 12.55 13.62
CA LYS A 150 -6.29 13.43 12.43
C LYS A 150 -5.12 14.41 12.46
N LYS A 151 -4.62 14.80 13.65
CA LYS A 151 -3.49 15.73 13.79
C LYS A 151 -2.19 15.05 13.36
N GLN A 152 -1.99 13.82 13.78
CA GLN A 152 -0.83 13.02 13.35
C GLN A 152 -0.86 12.74 11.86
N LEU A 153 -2.04 12.40 11.31
CA LEU A 153 -2.22 12.23 9.88
C LEU A 153 -1.86 13.50 9.10
N ALA A 154 -2.36 14.66 9.54
CA ALA A 154 -2.07 15.94 8.91
C ALA A 154 -0.57 16.29 8.96
N ALA A 155 0.09 16.05 10.09
CA ALA A 155 1.53 16.25 10.24
C ALA A 155 2.34 15.35 9.31
N PHE A 156 1.91 14.09 9.13
CA PHE A 156 2.53 13.17 8.18
C PHE A 156 2.38 13.67 6.74
N ILE A 157 1.17 14.05 6.33
CA ILE A 157 0.91 14.57 4.97
C ILE A 157 1.77 15.81 4.71
N GLN A 158 1.80 16.76 5.65
CA GLN A 158 2.64 17.97 5.55
C GLN A 158 4.13 17.62 5.38
N ARG A 159 4.63 16.63 6.14
CA ARG A 159 6.02 16.17 6.02
C ARG A 159 6.33 15.62 4.62
N ILE A 160 5.41 14.86 4.02
CA ILE A 160 5.58 14.34 2.66
C ILE A 160 5.57 15.48 1.64
N GLU A 161 4.64 16.41 1.73
CA GLU A 161 4.58 17.59 0.85
C GLU A 161 5.85 18.44 0.94
N GLU A 162 6.37 18.65 2.14
CA GLU A 162 7.64 19.36 2.35
C GLU A 162 8.84 18.59 1.78
N ALA A 163 8.83 17.25 1.90
CA ALA A 163 9.87 16.42 1.29
C ALA A 163 9.84 16.50 -0.25
N GLU A 164 8.65 16.51 -0.85
CA GLU A 164 8.48 16.66 -2.30
C GLU A 164 8.97 18.03 -2.82
N LYS A 165 8.77 19.11 -2.05
CA LYS A 165 9.31 20.44 -2.36
C LYS A 165 10.83 20.48 -2.33
N ARG A 166 11.46 19.61 -1.52
CA ARG A 166 12.91 19.49 -1.36
C ARG A 166 13.55 18.42 -2.25
N ASP A 167 12.81 17.87 -3.20
CA ASP A 167 13.35 16.86 -4.12
C ASP A 167 14.51 17.49 -4.92
N HIS A 168 15.72 16.98 -4.68
CA HIS A 168 16.96 17.46 -5.33
C HIS A 168 16.89 17.36 -6.85
N ARG A 169 16.12 16.43 -7.41
CA ARG A 169 15.93 16.27 -8.86
C ARG A 169 15.16 17.45 -9.45
N LYS A 170 14.14 17.94 -8.73
CA LYS A 170 13.37 19.14 -9.11
C LYS A 170 14.18 20.40 -8.91
N ILE A 171 14.76 20.57 -7.71
CA ILE A 171 15.56 21.74 -7.36
C ILE A 171 16.80 21.84 -8.24
N GLY A 172 17.51 20.73 -8.45
CA GLY A 172 18.70 20.70 -9.31
C GLY A 172 18.42 21.12 -10.74
N LYS A 173 17.26 20.73 -11.29
CA LYS A 173 16.81 21.15 -12.60
C LYS A 173 16.43 22.64 -12.63
N GLN A 174 15.69 23.11 -11.61
CA GLN A 174 15.28 24.52 -11.49
C GLN A 174 16.46 25.49 -11.35
N LEU A 175 17.49 25.08 -10.63
CA LEU A 175 18.70 25.86 -10.39
C LEU A 175 19.82 25.60 -11.43
N ASP A 176 19.53 24.82 -12.46
CA ASP A 176 20.48 24.48 -13.53
C ASP A 176 21.79 23.89 -12.99
N LEU A 177 21.69 22.94 -12.05
CA LEU A 177 22.85 22.38 -11.38
C LEU A 177 23.46 21.19 -12.11
N PHE A 178 22.65 20.41 -12.80
CA PHE A 178 23.05 19.20 -13.53
C PHE A 178 21.97 18.75 -14.53
N HIS A 179 22.36 17.88 -15.44
CA HIS A 179 21.42 17.14 -16.28
C HIS A 179 21.82 15.68 -16.42
N LEU A 180 20.86 14.88 -16.88
CA LEU A 180 21.02 13.50 -17.32
C LEU A 180 20.66 13.43 -18.80
N GLN A 181 21.32 12.58 -19.59
CA GLN A 181 21.03 12.40 -21.02
C GLN A 181 20.98 10.93 -21.39
N GLU A 182 20.25 10.61 -22.45
CA GLU A 182 19.99 9.24 -22.87
C GLU A 182 21.24 8.51 -23.36
N GLU A 183 22.20 9.25 -23.93
CA GLU A 183 23.46 8.70 -24.45
C GLU A 183 24.41 8.23 -23.35
N ALA A 184 24.18 8.64 -22.12
CA ALA A 184 24.99 8.25 -20.97
C ALA A 184 24.08 7.93 -19.76
N PRO A 185 23.36 6.80 -19.77
CA PRO A 185 22.41 6.46 -18.72
C PRO A 185 23.08 6.35 -17.35
N GLY A 186 22.55 7.06 -16.36
CA GLY A 186 23.05 7.05 -14.98
C GLY A 186 24.25 7.97 -14.73
N MET A 187 24.82 8.62 -15.72
CA MET A 187 25.85 9.63 -15.53
C MET A 187 25.24 11.00 -15.28
N VAL A 188 25.79 11.73 -14.31
CA VAL A 188 25.39 13.10 -13.99
C VAL A 188 26.37 14.09 -14.64
N PHE A 189 25.85 14.97 -15.47
CA PHE A 189 26.60 16.06 -16.08
C PHE A 189 26.41 17.32 -15.25
N TRP A 190 27.47 17.71 -14.52
CA TRP A 190 27.45 18.85 -13.63
C TRP A 190 27.61 20.15 -14.40
N HIS A 191 26.75 21.12 -14.14
CA HIS A 191 26.89 22.49 -14.60
C HIS A 191 27.78 23.29 -13.61
N PRO A 192 28.26 24.47 -13.93
CA PRO A 192 29.22 25.20 -13.09
C PRO A 192 28.76 25.39 -11.64
N ASN A 193 27.50 25.81 -11.45
CA ASN A 193 26.95 26.00 -10.11
C ASN A 193 26.78 24.65 -9.36
N GLY A 194 26.37 23.61 -10.07
CA GLY A 194 26.23 22.27 -9.51
C GLY A 194 27.57 21.69 -9.09
N TRP A 195 28.60 21.90 -9.92
CA TRP A 195 29.95 21.45 -9.57
C TRP A 195 30.50 22.18 -8.32
N THR A 196 30.24 23.48 -8.19
CA THR A 196 30.62 24.23 -6.98
C THR A 196 29.95 23.65 -5.72
N VAL A 197 28.63 23.37 -5.79
CA VAL A 197 27.90 22.73 -4.67
C VAL A 197 28.45 21.35 -4.35
N TYR A 198 28.74 20.54 -5.38
CA TYR A 198 29.34 19.22 -5.23
C TYR A 198 30.69 19.29 -4.46
N GLN A 199 31.58 20.19 -4.88
CA GLN A 199 32.90 20.35 -4.22
C GLN A 199 32.76 20.78 -2.76
N VAL A 200 31.84 21.69 -2.44
CA VAL A 200 31.58 22.12 -1.05
C VAL A 200 31.14 20.96 -0.18
N LEU A 201 30.21 20.15 -0.69
CA LEU A 201 29.72 18.95 0.04
C LEU A 201 30.82 17.90 0.20
N GLU A 202 31.62 17.66 -0.85
CA GLU A 202 32.73 16.71 -0.78
C GLU A 202 33.76 17.14 0.25
N GLN A 203 34.14 18.41 0.27
CA GLN A 203 35.08 18.97 1.25
C GLN A 203 34.55 18.86 2.68
N TYR A 204 33.27 19.14 2.89
CA TYR A 204 32.63 18.98 4.20
C TYR A 204 32.67 17.54 4.71
N MET A 205 32.41 16.55 3.84
CA MET A 205 32.44 15.13 4.23
C MET A 205 33.84 14.58 4.48
N ARG A 206 34.89 15.25 3.99
CA ARG A 206 36.29 14.83 4.19
C ARG A 206 36.93 15.41 5.46
N GLN A 207 36.26 16.33 6.16
CA GLN A 207 36.67 16.86 7.47
C GLN A 207 36.29 15.92 8.61
#